data_b92a3cc232bb5feae282aa0cd575664a
#
_entry.id   b92a3cc232bb5feae282aa0cd575664a
#
_cell.length_a   1.000
_cell.length_b   1.000
_cell.length_c   1.000
_cell.angle_alpha   90.00
_cell.angle_beta   90.00
_cell.angle_gamma   90.00
#
_symmetry.space_group_name_H-M   'P 1'
#
loop_
_entity.id
_entity.type
_entity.pdbx_description
1 polymer ?
#
loop_
_entity_poly.entity_id
_entity_poly.type
_entity_poly.pdbx_seq_one_letter_code
_entity_poly.pdbx_strand_id
1 'polypeptide(L)'
;MDAGFMAAGERRSLTEGEVALGRTLFADEIAWPRVRIYQAPAALGFGAMVPLGRTIVFSRWRAARDFARASIEDQGWFVHELTHVWQAACGVVLAHAKLGAIGKRAYVYAPRKGLKLSAYNIERQAEIVRHLFLARAGAEWAGMPDRDWLEAIWAKR
;
A
#
# COMPACT_ATOMS: atom_id res chain seq x y z
N MET A 1 20.32 6.71 -7.45
CA MET A 1 20.81 7.00 -6.09
C MET A 1 20.05 6.10 -5.13
N ASP A 2 20.77 5.36 -4.33
CA ASP A 2 20.14 4.51 -3.32
C ASP A 2 19.41 5.41 -2.31
N ALA A 3 18.11 5.17 -2.12
CA ALA A 3 17.29 5.97 -1.22
C ALA A 3 17.71 5.83 0.26
N GLY A 4 18.68 4.97 0.54
CA GLY A 4 19.09 4.63 1.90
C GLY A 4 17.92 4.02 2.71
N PHE A 5 18.23 3.47 3.87
CA PHE A 5 17.24 2.88 4.75
C PHE A 5 17.15 3.60 6.10
N MET A 6 15.97 3.53 6.72
CA MET A 6 15.76 3.99 8.08
C MET A 6 16.51 3.10 9.08
N ALA A 7 16.93 3.69 10.18
CA ALA A 7 17.51 2.96 11.29
C ALA A 7 16.43 2.19 12.09
N ALA A 8 16.83 1.11 12.76
CA ALA A 8 15.96 0.37 13.65
C ALA A 8 15.41 1.28 14.78
N GLY A 9 14.10 1.28 14.99
CA GLY A 9 13.40 2.14 15.95
C GLY A 9 13.12 3.55 15.45
N GLU A 10 13.57 3.90 14.24
CA GLU A 10 13.35 5.23 13.67
C GLU A 10 11.89 5.42 13.24
N ARG A 11 11.37 6.63 13.46
CA ARG A 11 10.03 7.05 13.04
C ARG A 11 10.12 8.39 12.30
N ARG A 12 9.40 8.53 11.20
CA ARG A 12 9.36 9.76 10.42
C ARG A 12 7.98 10.06 9.84
N SER A 13 7.78 11.30 9.43
CA SER A 13 6.68 11.71 8.56
C SER A 13 6.94 11.23 7.12
N LEU A 14 5.93 11.32 6.26
CA LEU A 14 6.12 11.17 4.82
C LEU A 14 6.96 12.31 4.26
N THR A 15 7.75 12.03 3.23
CA THR A 15 8.42 13.05 2.42
C THR A 15 7.39 13.73 1.50
N GLU A 16 7.75 14.89 0.96
CA GLU A 16 6.92 15.57 -0.06
C GLU A 16 6.72 14.68 -1.31
N GLY A 17 7.76 13.95 -1.71
CA GLY A 17 7.70 13.00 -2.82
C GLY A 17 6.74 11.85 -2.55
N GLU A 18 6.73 11.29 -1.35
CA GLU A 18 5.81 10.23 -0.94
C GLU A 18 4.35 10.72 -0.88
N VAL A 19 4.13 11.93 -0.40
CA VAL A 19 2.80 12.57 -0.43
C VAL A 19 2.35 12.79 -1.87
N ALA A 20 3.22 13.33 -2.73
CA ALA A 20 2.91 13.54 -4.14
C ALA A 20 2.58 12.23 -4.84
N LEU A 21 3.36 11.17 -4.60
CA LEU A 21 3.11 9.83 -5.12
C LEU A 21 1.74 9.31 -4.67
N GLY A 22 1.46 9.37 -3.38
CA GLY A 22 0.18 8.89 -2.83
C GLY A 22 -1.04 9.68 -3.34
N ARG A 23 -0.90 10.98 -3.55
CA ARG A 23 -1.97 11.83 -4.10
C ARG A 23 -2.38 11.45 -5.54
N THR A 24 -1.51 10.82 -6.30
CA THR A 24 -1.86 10.32 -7.65
C THR A 24 -2.96 9.26 -7.63
N LEU A 25 -3.17 8.62 -6.47
CA LEU A 25 -4.17 7.58 -6.26
C LEU A 25 -5.29 8.03 -5.32
N PHE A 26 -4.94 8.62 -4.19
CA PHE A 26 -5.86 8.87 -3.07
C PHE A 26 -6.26 10.35 -2.93
N ALA A 27 -5.72 11.24 -3.78
CA ALA A 27 -5.99 12.69 -3.70
C ALA A 27 -5.81 13.20 -2.25
N ASP A 28 -6.81 13.83 -1.69
CA ASP A 28 -6.82 14.33 -0.31
C ASP A 28 -7.67 13.47 0.65
N GLU A 29 -7.96 12.22 0.26
CA GLU A 29 -8.73 11.26 1.08
C GLU A 29 -7.93 10.74 2.29
N ILE A 30 -6.60 10.93 2.30
CA ILE A 30 -5.72 10.59 3.42
C ILE A 30 -5.29 11.87 4.16
N ALA A 31 -5.31 11.84 5.48
CA ALA A 31 -4.78 12.94 6.30
C ALA A 31 -3.24 12.90 6.31
N TRP A 32 -2.63 13.29 5.20
CA TRP A 32 -1.19 13.18 4.93
C TRP A 32 -0.27 13.62 6.07
N PRO A 33 -0.50 14.78 6.75
CA PRO A 33 0.37 15.22 7.85
C PRO A 33 0.35 14.29 9.07
N ARG A 34 -0.61 13.38 9.15
CA ARG A 34 -0.76 12.44 10.27
C ARG A 34 -0.15 11.06 10.01
N VAL A 35 0.21 10.76 8.76
CA VAL A 35 0.80 9.47 8.40
C VAL A 35 2.26 9.42 8.87
N ARG A 36 2.66 8.26 9.40
CA ARG A 36 4.02 7.99 9.88
C ARG A 36 4.54 6.69 9.31
N ILE A 37 5.83 6.64 9.10
CA ILE A 37 6.57 5.42 8.84
C ILE A 37 7.39 5.09 10.07
N TYR A 38 7.40 3.84 10.47
CA TYR A 38 8.17 3.32 11.60
C TYR A 38 8.94 2.07 11.17
N GLN A 39 10.25 2.07 11.39
CA GLN A 39 11.09 0.90 11.24
C GLN A 39 11.17 0.18 12.57
N ALA A 40 10.55 -0.98 12.68
CA ALA A 40 10.61 -1.77 13.92
C ALA A 40 12.06 -2.17 14.24
N PRO A 41 12.43 -2.21 15.53
CA PRO A 41 13.80 -2.50 15.94
C PRO A 41 14.19 -3.98 15.77
N ALA A 42 13.21 -4.87 15.62
CA ALA A 42 13.42 -6.31 15.46
C ALA A 42 12.62 -6.86 14.30
N ALA A 43 13.05 -7.98 13.74
CA ALA A 43 12.28 -8.75 12.76
C ALA A 43 11.09 -9.38 13.46
N LEU A 44 9.90 -8.92 13.14
CA LEU A 44 8.62 -9.48 13.58
C LEU A 44 8.12 -10.48 12.52
N GLY A 45 7.06 -11.19 12.76
CA GLY A 45 6.52 -12.22 11.86
C GLY A 45 5.89 -11.70 10.55
N PHE A 46 6.02 -10.40 10.25
CA PHE A 46 5.46 -9.74 9.06
C PHE A 46 6.51 -8.88 8.36
N GLY A 47 6.26 -8.49 7.11
CA GLY A 47 7.09 -7.55 6.34
C GLY A 47 6.77 -6.10 6.67
N ALA A 48 5.52 -5.69 6.39
CA ALA A 48 4.97 -4.40 6.76
C ALA A 48 3.51 -4.55 7.19
N MET A 49 2.97 -3.58 7.92
CA MET A 49 1.58 -3.53 8.35
C MET A 49 1.15 -2.13 8.78
N VAL A 50 -0.16 -1.88 8.75
CA VAL A 50 -0.78 -0.65 9.26
C VAL A 50 -1.70 -1.00 10.44
N PRO A 51 -1.19 -1.03 11.68
CA PRO A 51 -1.95 -1.54 12.82
C PRO A 51 -3.11 -0.63 13.23
N LEU A 52 -2.91 0.69 13.18
CA LEU A 52 -3.87 1.70 13.67
C LEU A 52 -4.26 2.73 12.59
N GLY A 53 -4.10 2.40 11.31
CA GLY A 53 -4.57 3.20 10.20
C GLY A 53 -3.75 4.46 9.86
N ARG A 54 -2.72 4.80 10.63
CA ARG A 54 -1.91 6.02 10.40
C ARG A 54 -0.41 5.80 10.41
N THR A 55 0.05 4.69 10.94
CA THR A 55 1.48 4.34 10.97
C THR A 55 1.70 3.09 10.16
N ILE A 56 2.57 3.19 9.17
CA ILE A 56 3.06 2.05 8.42
C ILE A 56 4.28 1.53 9.16
N VAL A 57 4.20 0.31 9.66
CA VAL A 57 5.28 -0.36 10.41
C VAL A 57 5.99 -1.31 9.48
N PHE A 58 7.26 -1.08 9.23
CA PHE A 58 8.14 -2.00 8.52
C PHE A 58 8.93 -2.83 9.53
N SER A 59 8.94 -4.13 9.37
CA SER A 59 9.60 -5.06 10.26
C SER A 59 10.84 -5.68 9.59
N ARG A 60 10.63 -6.70 8.77
CA ARG A 60 11.72 -7.45 8.11
C ARG A 60 12.40 -6.63 7.02
N TRP A 61 11.64 -5.84 6.28
CA TRP A 61 12.11 -5.00 5.20
C TRP A 61 12.44 -3.63 5.74
N ARG A 62 13.60 -3.16 5.42
CA ARG A 62 14.01 -1.82 5.85
C ARG A 62 13.20 -0.78 5.11
N ALA A 63 12.53 0.09 5.85
CA ALA A 63 11.82 1.21 5.28
C ALA A 63 12.82 2.14 4.57
N ALA A 64 12.52 2.50 3.33
CA ALA A 64 13.30 3.51 2.62
C ALA A 64 13.19 4.87 3.33
N ARG A 65 14.27 5.67 3.28
CA ARG A 65 14.22 7.06 3.76
C ARG A 65 13.31 7.94 2.92
N ASP A 66 13.12 7.55 1.65
CA ASP A 66 12.17 8.16 0.72
C ASP A 66 11.74 7.12 -0.32
N PHE A 67 10.53 6.61 -0.19
CA PHE A 67 9.98 5.65 -1.15
C PHE A 67 9.78 6.23 -2.53
N ALA A 68 9.54 7.54 -2.66
CA ALA A 68 9.41 8.18 -3.97
C ALA A 68 10.70 8.11 -4.82
N ARG A 69 11.83 7.84 -4.18
CA ARG A 69 13.15 7.67 -4.81
C ARG A 69 13.65 6.22 -4.81
N ALA A 70 12.87 5.31 -4.27
CA ALA A 70 13.20 3.89 -4.23
C ALA A 70 12.89 3.20 -5.57
N SER A 71 13.15 1.89 -5.64
CA SER A 71 12.77 1.08 -6.80
C SER A 71 11.27 1.14 -7.05
N ILE A 72 10.83 0.91 -8.28
CA ILE A 72 9.40 0.87 -8.62
C ILE A 72 8.66 -0.24 -7.84
N GLU A 73 9.35 -1.31 -7.53
CA GLU A 73 8.83 -2.40 -6.71
C GLU A 73 8.58 -1.95 -5.27
N ASP A 74 9.54 -1.25 -4.66
CA ASP A 74 9.41 -0.68 -3.31
C ASP A 74 8.34 0.41 -3.25
N GLN A 75 8.24 1.25 -4.29
CA GLN A 75 7.15 2.23 -4.43
C GLN A 75 5.79 1.52 -4.49
N GLY A 76 5.69 0.44 -5.26
CA GLY A 76 4.48 -0.38 -5.34
C GLY A 76 4.11 -0.98 -3.98
N TRP A 77 5.08 -1.45 -3.22
CA TRP A 77 4.82 -1.93 -1.87
C TRP A 77 4.37 -0.82 -0.93
N PHE A 78 5.01 0.32 -0.98
CA PHE A 78 4.59 1.50 -0.21
C PHE A 78 3.14 1.90 -0.53
N VAL A 79 2.74 1.85 -1.80
CA VAL A 79 1.35 2.08 -2.24
C VAL A 79 0.39 1.05 -1.67
N HIS A 80 0.78 -0.23 -1.58
CA HIS A 80 0.00 -1.27 -0.92
C HIS A 80 -0.30 -0.88 0.54
N GLU A 81 0.71 -0.49 1.30
CA GLU A 81 0.53 -0.07 2.70
C GLU A 81 -0.25 1.24 2.82
N LEU A 82 -0.05 2.21 1.91
CA LEU A 82 -0.87 3.42 1.85
C LEU A 82 -2.35 3.10 1.59
N THR A 83 -2.64 2.03 0.85
CA THR A 83 -4.03 1.60 0.64
C THR A 83 -4.68 1.22 1.97
N HIS A 84 -3.97 0.57 2.87
CA HIS A 84 -4.49 0.28 4.23
C HIS A 84 -4.73 1.57 5.03
N VAL A 85 -3.87 2.58 4.90
CA VAL A 85 -4.11 3.90 5.50
C VAL A 85 -5.39 4.54 4.94
N TRP A 86 -5.60 4.47 3.63
CA TRP A 86 -6.81 4.95 2.97
C TRP A 86 -8.06 4.18 3.41
N GLN A 87 -8.01 2.84 3.49
CA GLN A 87 -9.11 2.02 3.98
C GLN A 87 -9.52 2.43 5.40
N ALA A 88 -8.55 2.66 6.28
CA ALA A 88 -8.83 3.16 7.63
C ALA A 88 -9.44 4.58 7.61
N ALA A 89 -9.00 5.46 6.73
CA ALA A 89 -9.58 6.79 6.54
C ALA A 89 -11.04 6.71 6.05
N CYS A 90 -11.38 5.68 5.27
CA CYS A 90 -12.74 5.37 4.84
C CYS A 90 -13.59 4.64 5.91
N GLY A 91 -13.08 4.46 7.13
CA GLY A 91 -13.81 3.88 8.25
C GLY A 91 -13.66 2.35 8.39
N VAL A 92 -12.77 1.72 7.63
CA VAL A 92 -12.51 0.28 7.78
C VAL A 92 -11.71 0.02 9.07
N VAL A 93 -12.23 -0.85 9.92
CA VAL A 93 -11.50 -1.33 11.12
C VAL A 93 -10.54 -2.43 10.68
N LEU A 94 -9.28 -2.07 10.40
CA LEU A 94 -8.28 -2.96 9.82
C LEU A 94 -8.06 -4.25 10.62
N ALA A 95 -8.06 -4.17 11.95
CA ALA A 95 -7.87 -5.33 12.82
C ALA A 95 -8.96 -6.40 12.59
N HIS A 96 -10.23 -5.99 12.46
CA HIS A 96 -11.34 -6.90 12.18
C HIS A 96 -11.31 -7.42 10.73
N ALA A 97 -11.01 -6.54 9.78
CA ALA A 97 -10.97 -6.89 8.37
C ALA A 97 -9.83 -7.89 8.05
N LYS A 98 -8.71 -7.82 8.77
CA LYS A 98 -7.58 -8.76 8.64
C LYS A 98 -7.90 -10.17 9.12
N LEU A 99 -8.86 -10.36 10.03
CA LEU A 99 -9.29 -11.71 10.46
C LEU A 99 -9.86 -12.54 9.31
N GLY A 100 -10.44 -11.90 8.29
CA GLY A 100 -10.92 -12.56 7.07
C GLY A 100 -9.88 -12.67 5.94
N ALA A 101 -8.67 -12.19 6.14
CA ALA A 101 -7.63 -12.07 5.12
C ALA A 101 -6.26 -12.57 5.64
N ILE A 102 -6.19 -13.85 6.03
CA ILE A 102 -4.98 -14.45 6.58
C ILE A 102 -4.31 -15.36 5.54
N GLY A 103 -2.97 -15.29 5.47
CA GLY A 103 -2.14 -16.16 4.66
C GLY A 103 -1.93 -15.65 3.23
N LYS A 104 -1.06 -16.36 2.47
CA LYS A 104 -0.66 -15.97 1.10
C LYS A 104 -1.82 -15.83 0.12
N ARG A 105 -2.91 -16.59 0.30
CA ARG A 105 -4.11 -16.53 -0.55
C ARG A 105 -4.92 -15.25 -0.36
N ALA A 106 -4.71 -14.52 0.72
CA ALA A 106 -5.39 -13.24 0.97
C ALA A 106 -5.05 -12.19 -0.10
N TYR A 107 -3.88 -12.28 -0.71
CA TYR A 107 -3.37 -11.34 -1.73
C TYR A 107 -3.75 -11.74 -3.15
N VAL A 108 -4.11 -13.01 -3.38
CA VAL A 108 -4.44 -13.52 -4.71
C VAL A 108 -5.87 -13.17 -5.07
N TYR A 109 -6.07 -12.49 -6.18
CA TYR A 109 -7.39 -12.14 -6.69
C TYR A 109 -7.53 -12.51 -8.17
N ALA A 110 -8.78 -12.73 -8.59
CA ALA A 110 -9.14 -12.91 -9.99
C ALA A 110 -9.90 -11.66 -10.46
N PRO A 111 -9.48 -11.06 -11.59
CA PRO A 111 -10.24 -9.97 -12.20
C PRO A 111 -11.63 -10.45 -12.59
N ARG A 112 -12.67 -9.75 -12.14
CA ARG A 112 -14.06 -10.03 -12.52
C ARG A 112 -14.71 -8.76 -13.04
N LYS A 113 -15.26 -8.84 -14.24
CA LYS A 113 -15.97 -7.72 -14.86
C LYS A 113 -17.20 -7.35 -14.03
N GLY A 114 -17.38 -6.06 -13.77
CA GLY A 114 -18.55 -5.54 -13.08
C GLY A 114 -18.49 -5.55 -11.55
N LEU A 115 -17.50 -6.20 -10.93
CA LEU A 115 -17.30 -6.09 -9.49
C LEU A 115 -16.74 -4.73 -9.09
N LYS A 116 -17.17 -4.25 -7.92
CA LYS A 116 -16.57 -3.09 -7.24
C LYS A 116 -15.35 -3.51 -6.44
N LEU A 117 -14.46 -2.56 -6.16
CA LEU A 117 -13.30 -2.79 -5.31
C LEU A 117 -13.69 -3.33 -3.93
N SER A 118 -14.78 -2.82 -3.35
CA SER A 118 -15.31 -3.25 -2.05
C SER A 118 -15.77 -4.72 -2.00
N ALA A 119 -15.93 -5.40 -3.14
CA ALA A 119 -16.23 -6.84 -3.18
C ALA A 119 -15.01 -7.73 -2.88
N TYR A 120 -13.81 -7.17 -2.86
CA TYR A 120 -12.58 -7.86 -2.51
C TYR A 120 -12.22 -7.60 -1.04
N ASN A 121 -11.51 -8.55 -0.40
CA ASN A 121 -10.98 -8.33 0.94
C ASN A 121 -9.93 -7.21 0.93
N ILE A 122 -9.55 -6.70 2.10
CA ILE A 122 -8.67 -5.51 2.21
C ILE A 122 -7.29 -5.73 1.59
N GLU A 123 -6.72 -6.94 1.67
CA GLU A 123 -5.42 -7.25 1.10
C GLU A 123 -5.48 -7.31 -0.44
N ARG A 124 -6.54 -7.91 -0.99
CA ARG A 124 -6.79 -7.92 -2.44
C ARG A 124 -7.03 -6.52 -2.98
N GLN A 125 -7.76 -5.68 -2.25
CA GLN A 125 -7.92 -4.28 -2.62
C GLN A 125 -6.56 -3.57 -2.68
N ALA A 126 -5.70 -3.77 -1.68
CA ALA A 126 -4.37 -3.18 -1.65
C ALA A 126 -3.48 -3.68 -2.80
N GLU A 127 -3.55 -4.98 -3.15
CA GLU A 127 -2.84 -5.51 -4.33
C GLU A 127 -3.39 -4.95 -5.65
N ILE A 128 -4.70 -4.78 -5.78
CA ILE A 128 -5.30 -4.14 -6.97
C ILE A 128 -4.77 -2.72 -7.13
N VAL A 129 -4.72 -1.94 -6.06
CA VAL A 129 -4.22 -0.55 -6.09
C VAL A 129 -2.71 -0.51 -6.37
N ARG A 130 -1.94 -1.44 -5.80
CA ARG A 130 -0.52 -1.62 -6.13
C ARG A 130 -0.33 -1.89 -7.62
N HIS A 131 -1.07 -2.82 -8.19
CA HIS A 131 -1.00 -3.16 -9.61
C HIS A 131 -1.41 -1.97 -10.50
N LEU A 132 -2.43 -1.21 -10.09
CA LEU A 132 -2.81 0.01 -10.81
C LEU A 132 -1.66 1.03 -10.81
N PHE A 133 -1.00 1.25 -9.69
CA PHE A 133 0.15 2.13 -9.60
C PHE A 133 1.27 1.66 -10.55
N LEU A 134 1.62 0.38 -10.50
CA LEU A 134 2.65 -0.21 -11.36
C LEU A 134 2.30 -0.09 -12.85
N ALA A 135 1.05 -0.37 -13.23
CA ALA A 135 0.57 -0.23 -14.60
C ALA A 135 0.64 1.22 -15.10
N ARG A 136 0.30 2.20 -14.26
CA ARG A 136 0.43 3.63 -14.56
C ARG A 136 1.88 4.05 -14.76
N ALA A 137 2.81 3.44 -14.03
CA ALA A 137 4.25 3.64 -14.17
C ALA A 137 4.86 2.90 -15.37
N GLY A 138 4.07 2.15 -16.15
CA GLY A 138 4.55 1.35 -17.26
C GLY A 138 5.29 0.07 -16.86
N ALA A 139 5.18 -0.35 -15.61
CA ALA A 139 5.75 -1.60 -15.12
C ALA A 139 4.79 -2.77 -15.38
N GLU A 140 5.31 -3.89 -15.89
CA GLU A 140 4.54 -5.10 -16.16
C GLU A 140 5.05 -6.24 -15.30
N TRP A 141 4.13 -6.97 -14.66
CA TRP A 141 4.40 -8.17 -13.89
C TRP A 141 3.58 -9.34 -14.41
N ALA A 142 4.17 -10.51 -14.39
CA ALA A 142 3.44 -11.74 -14.71
C ALA A 142 2.23 -11.92 -13.79
N GLY A 143 1.06 -12.14 -14.39
CA GLY A 143 -0.20 -12.30 -13.67
C GLY A 143 -0.91 -11.01 -13.24
N MET A 144 -0.36 -9.85 -13.58
CA MET A 144 -1.02 -8.56 -13.37
C MET A 144 -2.19 -8.40 -14.36
N PRO A 145 -3.36 -7.90 -13.92
CA PRO A 145 -4.45 -7.57 -14.82
C PRO A 145 -4.05 -6.46 -15.80
N ASP A 146 -4.79 -6.37 -16.92
CA ASP A 146 -4.62 -5.25 -17.83
C ASP A 146 -4.98 -3.91 -17.17
N ARG A 147 -4.37 -2.84 -17.67
CA ARG A 147 -4.52 -1.50 -17.11
C ARG A 147 -5.97 -1.01 -17.19
N ASP A 148 -6.70 -1.33 -18.26
CA ASP A 148 -8.07 -0.83 -18.44
C ASP A 148 -8.99 -1.41 -17.37
N TRP A 149 -8.83 -2.68 -17.00
CA TRP A 149 -9.57 -3.28 -15.91
C TRP A 149 -9.22 -2.63 -14.56
N LEU A 150 -7.93 -2.39 -14.30
CA LEU A 150 -7.45 -1.74 -13.07
C LEU A 150 -8.00 -0.31 -12.93
N GLU A 151 -7.99 0.48 -14.00
CA GLU A 151 -8.58 1.83 -14.01
C GLU A 151 -10.11 1.77 -13.80
N ALA A 152 -10.79 0.84 -14.45
CA ALA A 152 -12.24 0.71 -14.35
C ALA A 152 -12.71 0.33 -12.94
N ILE A 153 -12.00 -0.58 -12.25
CA ILE A 153 -12.35 -0.96 -10.88
C ILE A 153 -12.04 0.15 -9.89
N TRP A 154 -10.94 0.88 -10.09
CA TRP A 154 -10.57 2.01 -9.24
C TRP A 154 -11.55 3.19 -9.36
N ALA A 155 -12.04 3.46 -10.56
CA ALA A 155 -13.03 4.51 -10.79
C ALA A 155 -14.37 4.25 -10.10
N LYS A 156 -14.66 3.01 -9.71
CA LYS A 156 -15.92 2.57 -9.06
C LYS A 156 -15.75 2.22 -7.59
N ARG A 157 -14.66 2.69 -6.93
CA ARG A 157 -14.38 2.44 -5.51
C ARG A 157 -15.34 3.16 -4.57
#